data_e896682a7d972f0055e708eef7063b2b
#
_entry.id   e896682a7d972f0055e708eef7063b2b
#
_cell.length_a   1.000
_cell.length_b   1.000
_cell.length_c   1.000
_cell.angle_alpha   90.00
_cell.angle_beta   90.00
_cell.angle_gamma   90.00
#
_symmetry.space_group_name_H-M   'P 1'
#
loop_
_entity.id
_entity.type
_entity.pdbx_description
1 polymer ?
#
loop_
_entity_poly.entity_id
_entity_poly.type
_entity_poly.pdbx_seq_one_letter_code
_entity_poly.pdbx_strand_id
1 'polypeptide(L)'
;ISYSVTGVQTCALPICDIYVNDAFGTAHRAEATTHGMAKYAPVACAGVLMGAEIDALGKALHAPKRPLVAIVGGSKVSSKLTILRSLADKVDQLIVGGGIANTFLLASGKRIGESLAEPDLVKEAHAIIDIMKARGADVPLPTDVVVADEVSALARANKICIDDVSAHDRILDIGPKSAAKLAEIVANAGTIVWNGPVGVFEL
;
A
#
# COMPACT_ATOMS: atom_id res chain seq x y z
N ILE A 1 6.83 25.32 -4.16
CA ILE A 1 6.24 26.62 -3.85
C ILE A 1 4.90 26.30 -3.20
N SER A 2 4.82 26.43 -1.87
CA SER A 2 3.57 26.28 -1.13
C SER A 2 2.77 27.57 -1.35
N TYR A 3 1.78 27.53 -2.21
CA TYR A 3 0.78 28.59 -2.25
C TYR A 3 -0.07 28.47 -0.98
N SER A 4 -0.08 29.54 -0.19
CA SER A 4 -0.95 29.61 0.98
C SER A 4 -2.42 29.46 0.54
N VAL A 5 -3.26 28.90 1.41
CA VAL A 5 -4.72 28.78 1.20
C VAL A 5 -5.34 30.12 0.76
N THR A 6 -4.81 31.22 1.23
CA THR A 6 -5.20 32.59 0.85
C THR A 6 -4.99 32.91 -0.63
N GLY A 7 -3.88 32.44 -1.24
CA GLY A 7 -3.62 32.64 -2.68
C GLY A 7 -4.59 31.88 -3.58
N VAL A 8 -4.98 30.66 -3.19
CA VAL A 8 -5.98 29.85 -3.93
C VAL A 8 -7.37 30.49 -3.85
N GLN A 9 -7.77 30.99 -2.67
CA GLN A 9 -9.05 31.68 -2.48
C GLN A 9 -9.15 32.92 -3.37
N THR A 10 -8.06 33.69 -3.48
CA THR A 10 -8.05 34.94 -4.27
C THR A 10 -8.10 34.67 -5.78
N CYS A 11 -7.52 33.53 -6.25
CA CYS A 11 -7.49 33.20 -7.67
C CYS A 11 -8.69 32.34 -8.13
N ALA A 12 -9.21 31.45 -7.28
CA ALA A 12 -10.25 30.50 -7.69
C ALA A 12 -11.66 31.10 -7.69
N LEU A 13 -12.00 31.95 -6.71
CA LEU A 13 -13.34 32.52 -6.59
C LEU A 13 -13.75 33.44 -7.74
N PRO A 14 -12.86 34.27 -8.32
CA PRO A 14 -13.23 35.15 -9.45
C PRO A 14 -13.14 34.50 -10.82
N ILE A 15 -12.60 33.27 -10.94
CA ILE A 15 -12.23 32.67 -12.23
C ILE A 15 -13.09 31.45 -12.59
N CYS A 16 -13.61 30.72 -11.60
CA CYS A 16 -14.32 29.45 -11.83
C CYS A 16 -15.69 29.43 -11.16
N ASP A 17 -16.74 29.23 -11.92
CA ASP A 17 -18.08 28.94 -11.41
C ASP A 17 -18.16 27.48 -10.90
N ILE A 18 -17.46 26.57 -11.57
CA ILE A 18 -17.46 25.15 -11.28
C ILE A 18 -16.02 24.64 -11.26
N TYR A 19 -15.65 23.96 -10.18
CA TYR A 19 -14.41 23.20 -10.07
C TYR A 19 -14.70 21.72 -10.25
N VAL A 20 -14.00 21.07 -11.18
CA VAL A 20 -14.09 19.61 -11.43
C VAL A 20 -12.75 18.98 -11.11
N ASN A 21 -12.73 18.02 -10.18
CA ASN A 21 -11.54 17.18 -9.96
C ASN A 21 -11.78 15.79 -10.60
N ASP A 22 -11.01 15.47 -11.63
CA ASP A 22 -11.06 14.18 -12.32
C ASP A 22 -9.74 13.39 -12.21
N ALA A 23 -8.85 13.81 -11.31
CA ALA A 23 -7.54 13.23 -11.10
C ALA A 23 -7.52 12.33 -9.84
N PHE A 24 -8.06 11.13 -9.93
CA PHE A 24 -8.13 10.15 -8.82
C PHE A 24 -6.76 9.88 -8.19
N GLY A 25 -5.70 9.71 -8.99
CA GLY A 25 -4.35 9.43 -8.52
C GLY A 25 -3.75 10.51 -7.60
N THR A 26 -4.24 11.74 -7.65
CA THR A 26 -3.81 12.85 -6.77
C THR A 26 -4.81 13.21 -5.68
N ALA A 27 -5.99 12.58 -5.65
CA ALA A 27 -7.08 12.94 -4.74
C ALA A 27 -6.74 12.82 -3.25
N HIS A 28 -5.72 12.01 -2.90
CA HIS A 28 -5.23 11.82 -1.54
C HIS A 28 -4.34 12.98 -1.04
N ARG A 29 -3.98 13.93 -1.90
CA ARG A 29 -3.07 15.05 -1.57
C ARG A 29 -3.84 16.30 -1.20
N ALA A 30 -3.56 16.86 -0.01
CA ALA A 30 -4.12 18.11 0.45
C ALA A 30 -3.36 19.32 -0.14
N GLU A 31 -3.27 19.38 -1.46
CA GLU A 31 -2.60 20.46 -2.20
C GLU A 31 -3.59 21.58 -2.59
N ALA A 32 -3.06 22.74 -2.96
CA ALA A 32 -3.87 23.91 -3.30
C ALA A 32 -4.87 23.64 -4.42
N THR A 33 -4.43 22.92 -5.47
CA THR A 33 -5.24 22.65 -6.67
C THR A 33 -6.16 21.43 -6.52
N THR A 34 -5.82 20.45 -5.70
CA THR A 34 -6.64 19.24 -5.52
C THR A 34 -7.66 19.38 -4.41
N HIS A 35 -7.29 20.03 -3.30
CA HIS A 35 -8.15 20.21 -2.12
C HIS A 35 -8.59 21.66 -1.94
N GLY A 36 -7.65 22.61 -2.06
CA GLY A 36 -7.90 24.02 -1.77
C GLY A 36 -8.95 24.63 -2.70
N MET A 37 -8.85 24.40 -4.00
CA MET A 37 -9.82 24.92 -4.98
C MET A 37 -11.22 24.36 -4.74
N ALA A 38 -11.33 23.04 -4.47
CA ALA A 38 -12.63 22.41 -4.18
C ALA A 38 -13.33 23.03 -2.97
N LYS A 39 -12.57 23.45 -1.96
CA LYS A 39 -13.10 24.06 -0.73
C LYS A 39 -13.71 25.45 -0.95
N TYR A 40 -13.21 26.21 -1.92
CA TYR A 40 -13.58 27.60 -2.14
C TYR A 40 -14.37 27.87 -3.41
N ALA A 41 -14.47 26.88 -4.32
CA ALA A 41 -15.30 27.01 -5.51
C ALA A 41 -16.79 27.04 -5.14
N PRO A 42 -17.62 27.83 -5.84
CA PRO A 42 -19.07 27.87 -5.65
C PRO A 42 -19.71 26.49 -5.83
N VAL A 43 -19.24 25.73 -6.82
CA VAL A 43 -19.62 24.34 -7.07
C VAL A 43 -18.36 23.50 -7.24
N ALA A 44 -18.23 22.45 -6.45
CA ALA A 44 -17.14 21.46 -6.58
C ALA A 44 -17.72 20.07 -6.80
N CYS A 45 -17.24 19.37 -7.84
CA CYS A 45 -17.68 18.02 -8.16
C CYS A 45 -16.54 17.10 -8.62
N ALA A 46 -16.77 15.82 -8.54
CA ALA A 46 -15.91 14.82 -9.16
C ALA A 46 -16.19 14.76 -10.67
N GLY A 47 -15.14 14.57 -11.46
CA GLY A 47 -15.27 14.26 -12.87
C GLY A 47 -15.69 12.79 -13.10
N VAL A 48 -15.90 12.45 -14.35
CA VAL A 48 -16.40 11.12 -14.76
C VAL A 48 -15.43 10.01 -14.38
N LEU A 49 -14.13 10.22 -14.59
CA LEU A 49 -13.09 9.25 -14.27
C LEU A 49 -12.99 9.03 -12.75
N MET A 50 -12.94 10.12 -11.97
CA MET A 50 -12.91 10.03 -10.51
C MET A 50 -14.18 9.35 -9.98
N GLY A 51 -15.36 9.66 -10.52
CA GLY A 51 -16.61 9.01 -10.15
C GLY A 51 -16.56 7.50 -10.39
N ALA A 52 -16.07 7.07 -11.55
CA ALA A 52 -15.92 5.66 -11.89
C ALA A 52 -14.95 4.91 -10.95
N GLU A 53 -13.82 5.54 -10.59
CA GLU A 53 -12.85 4.98 -9.65
C GLU A 53 -13.44 4.85 -8.23
N ILE A 54 -14.15 5.87 -7.75
CA ILE A 54 -14.83 5.85 -6.44
C ILE A 54 -15.89 4.75 -6.41
N ASP A 55 -16.70 4.63 -7.47
CA ASP A 55 -17.74 3.60 -7.59
C ASP A 55 -17.12 2.19 -7.63
N ALA A 56 -16.03 1.99 -8.37
CA ALA A 56 -15.33 0.72 -8.45
C ALA A 56 -14.78 0.30 -7.08
N LEU A 57 -14.10 1.21 -6.37
CA LEU A 57 -13.61 0.96 -5.01
C LEU A 57 -14.74 0.75 -4.00
N GLY A 58 -15.83 1.53 -4.12
CA GLY A 58 -17.02 1.36 -3.32
C GLY A 58 -17.59 -0.04 -3.45
N LYS A 59 -17.78 -0.53 -4.67
CA LYS A 59 -18.25 -1.90 -4.96
C LYS A 59 -17.28 -2.95 -4.41
N ALA A 60 -15.97 -2.76 -4.63
CA ALA A 60 -14.93 -3.68 -4.15
C ALA A 60 -14.89 -3.80 -2.62
N LEU A 61 -15.24 -2.76 -1.87
CA LEU A 61 -15.13 -2.75 -0.40
C LEU A 61 -16.47 -3.00 0.32
N HIS A 62 -17.63 -2.67 -0.30
CA HIS A 62 -18.94 -2.85 0.33
C HIS A 62 -19.60 -4.19 0.00
N ALA A 63 -19.44 -4.68 -1.23
CA ALA A 63 -20.03 -5.94 -1.67
C ALA A 63 -19.06 -6.75 -2.55
N PRO A 64 -17.87 -7.12 -2.03
CA PRO A 64 -16.88 -7.83 -2.81
C PRO A 64 -17.31 -9.24 -3.15
N LYS A 65 -16.93 -9.71 -4.34
CA LYS A 65 -16.84 -11.15 -4.59
C LYS A 65 -15.70 -11.71 -3.73
N ARG A 66 -16.00 -12.73 -2.93
CA ARG A 66 -15.02 -13.39 -2.08
C ARG A 66 -14.28 -14.51 -2.83
N PRO A 67 -13.01 -14.81 -2.48
CA PRO A 67 -12.18 -14.11 -1.49
C PRO A 67 -11.82 -12.66 -1.91
N LEU A 68 -11.87 -11.72 -0.95
CA LEU A 68 -11.35 -10.36 -1.13
C LEU A 68 -9.87 -10.35 -0.74
N VAL A 69 -9.01 -10.04 -1.70
CA VAL A 69 -7.56 -9.93 -1.50
C VAL A 69 -7.16 -8.47 -1.57
N ALA A 70 -6.44 -7.98 -0.58
CA ALA A 70 -5.77 -6.68 -0.64
C ALA A 70 -4.27 -6.86 -0.77
N ILE A 71 -3.64 -6.09 -1.66
CA ILE A 71 -2.19 -6.00 -1.81
C ILE A 71 -1.78 -4.59 -1.43
N VAL A 72 -0.96 -4.47 -0.38
CA VAL A 72 -0.49 -3.18 0.13
C VAL A 72 1.03 -3.20 0.20
N GLY A 73 1.67 -2.57 -0.77
CA GLY A 73 3.11 -2.41 -0.82
C GLY A 73 3.56 -1.00 -0.47
N GLY A 74 4.84 -0.86 -0.19
CA GLY A 74 5.45 0.43 0.08
C GLY A 74 6.58 0.37 1.10
N SER A 75 7.25 1.51 1.31
CA SER A 75 8.42 1.63 2.17
C SER A 75 8.10 1.73 3.66
N LYS A 76 6.94 2.30 4.03
CA LYS A 76 6.61 2.67 5.42
C LYS A 76 5.21 2.22 5.84
N VAL A 77 5.12 1.45 6.93
CA VAL A 77 3.86 1.09 7.59
C VAL A 77 3.13 2.32 8.11
N SER A 78 3.87 3.28 8.72
CA SER A 78 3.32 4.51 9.30
C SER A 78 2.43 5.28 8.33
N SER A 79 2.82 5.35 7.07
CA SER A 79 2.06 6.05 6.03
C SER A 79 0.76 5.34 5.62
N LYS A 80 0.63 4.04 5.89
CA LYS A 80 -0.50 3.20 5.48
C LYS A 80 -1.20 2.49 6.63
N LEU A 81 -0.84 2.79 7.87
CA LEU A 81 -1.33 2.09 9.06
C LEU A 81 -2.87 2.12 9.16
N THR A 82 -3.48 3.28 8.92
CA THR A 82 -4.95 3.43 8.94
C THR A 82 -5.63 2.55 7.89
N ILE A 83 -5.04 2.48 6.69
CA ILE A 83 -5.55 1.65 5.59
C ILE A 83 -5.38 0.17 5.94
N LEU A 84 -4.20 -0.24 6.43
CA LEU A 84 -3.92 -1.62 6.83
C LEU A 84 -4.90 -2.11 7.91
N ARG A 85 -5.15 -1.31 8.94
CA ARG A 85 -6.14 -1.62 9.98
C ARG A 85 -7.56 -1.73 9.42
N SER A 86 -7.98 -0.78 8.57
CA SER A 86 -9.30 -0.80 7.97
C SER A 86 -9.50 -2.01 7.02
N LEU A 87 -8.46 -2.44 6.32
CA LEU A 87 -8.50 -3.62 5.47
C LEU A 87 -8.50 -4.92 6.29
N ALA A 88 -7.76 -4.97 7.41
CA ALA A 88 -7.69 -6.14 8.28
C ALA A 88 -9.07 -6.61 8.77
N ASP A 89 -10.03 -5.70 8.91
CA ASP A 89 -11.40 -6.03 9.29
C ASP A 89 -12.28 -6.54 8.13
N LYS A 90 -11.81 -6.43 6.89
CA LYS A 90 -12.68 -6.63 5.70
C LYS A 90 -12.18 -7.73 4.76
N VAL A 91 -10.86 -7.85 4.59
CA VAL A 91 -10.27 -8.74 3.57
C VAL A 91 -10.07 -10.17 4.08
N ASP A 92 -10.05 -11.13 3.16
CA ASP A 92 -9.76 -12.52 3.47
C ASP A 92 -8.26 -12.82 3.42
N GLN A 93 -7.53 -12.08 2.57
CA GLN A 93 -6.07 -12.16 2.46
C GLN A 93 -5.48 -10.75 2.37
N LEU A 94 -4.49 -10.45 3.20
CA LEU A 94 -3.75 -9.18 3.17
C LEU A 94 -2.30 -9.44 2.77
N ILE A 95 -1.98 -9.24 1.51
CA ILE A 95 -0.61 -9.33 0.99
C ILE A 95 0.09 -8.02 1.26
N VAL A 96 1.25 -8.08 1.92
CA VAL A 96 2.09 -6.92 2.20
C VAL A 96 3.40 -6.98 1.41
N GLY A 97 3.93 -5.83 0.97
CA GLY A 97 5.14 -5.75 0.16
C GLY A 97 6.12 -4.66 0.62
N GLY A 98 7.38 -4.77 0.19
CA GLY A 98 8.43 -3.79 0.46
C GLY A 98 8.76 -3.66 1.94
N GLY A 99 9.08 -2.44 2.40
CA GLY A 99 9.40 -2.16 3.81
C GLY A 99 8.23 -2.47 4.76
N ILE A 100 6.99 -2.44 4.27
CA ILE A 100 5.82 -2.90 5.04
C ILE A 100 5.97 -4.40 5.33
N ALA A 101 6.25 -5.23 4.32
CA ALA A 101 6.45 -6.67 4.50
C ALA A 101 7.59 -6.97 5.47
N ASN A 102 8.70 -6.23 5.39
CA ASN A 102 9.84 -6.39 6.30
C ASN A 102 9.45 -6.11 7.76
N THR A 103 8.60 -5.11 8.01
CA THR A 103 8.08 -4.82 9.35
C THR A 103 7.16 -5.95 9.86
N PHE A 104 6.34 -6.53 8.98
CA PHE A 104 5.50 -7.70 9.32
C PHE A 104 6.33 -8.97 9.54
N LEU A 105 7.40 -9.19 8.77
CA LEU A 105 8.36 -10.27 8.99
C LEU A 105 9.03 -10.14 10.36
N LEU A 106 9.47 -8.92 10.70
CA LEU A 106 10.04 -8.63 12.02
C LEU A 106 9.04 -8.90 13.15
N ALA A 107 7.76 -8.49 12.97
CA ALA A 107 6.68 -8.79 13.91
C ALA A 107 6.42 -10.29 14.07
N SER A 108 6.71 -11.09 13.04
CA SER A 108 6.61 -12.55 13.08
C SER A 108 7.88 -13.24 13.57
N GLY A 109 8.85 -12.48 14.11
CA GLY A 109 10.09 -13.01 14.67
C GLY A 109 11.13 -13.42 13.63
N LYS A 110 11.00 -13.00 12.36
CA LYS A 110 11.97 -13.28 11.32
C LYS A 110 13.10 -12.25 11.34
N ARG A 111 14.30 -12.69 10.97
CA ARG A 111 15.44 -11.79 10.74
C ARG A 111 15.26 -11.07 9.42
N ILE A 112 15.57 -9.81 9.37
CA ILE A 112 15.44 -8.97 8.17
C ILE A 112 16.76 -8.26 7.81
N GLY A 113 17.84 -8.51 8.55
CA GLY A 113 19.14 -7.88 8.34
C GLY A 113 19.09 -6.35 8.40
N GLU A 114 19.71 -5.70 7.42
CA GLU A 114 19.69 -4.25 7.23
C GLU A 114 18.51 -3.76 6.34
N SER A 115 17.46 -4.57 6.21
CA SER A 115 16.30 -4.23 5.39
C SER A 115 15.55 -3.02 5.92
N LEU A 116 14.97 -2.23 5.01
CA LEU A 116 14.09 -1.12 5.36
C LEU A 116 12.86 -1.63 6.12
N ALA A 117 12.68 -1.18 7.34
CA ALA A 117 11.55 -1.51 8.20
C ALA A 117 11.28 -0.39 9.21
N GLU A 118 10.15 -0.45 9.92
CA GLU A 118 9.82 0.44 11.03
C GLU A 118 9.67 -0.39 12.33
N PRO A 119 10.76 -0.61 13.10
CA PRO A 119 10.74 -1.43 14.32
C PRO A 119 9.76 -0.94 15.38
N ASP A 120 9.53 0.38 15.44
CA ASP A 120 8.59 0.99 16.39
C ASP A 120 7.13 0.57 16.12
N LEU A 121 6.82 0.09 14.90
CA LEU A 121 5.49 -0.35 14.49
C LEU A 121 5.30 -1.88 14.45
N VAL A 122 6.24 -2.63 15.03
CA VAL A 122 6.15 -4.10 15.14
C VAL A 122 4.90 -4.54 15.91
N LYS A 123 4.54 -3.81 16.98
CA LYS A 123 3.34 -4.12 17.79
C LYS A 123 2.06 -3.95 16.97
N GLU A 124 1.99 -2.92 16.16
CA GLU A 124 0.86 -2.64 15.27
C GLU A 124 0.75 -3.69 14.16
N ALA A 125 1.88 -4.08 13.56
CA ALA A 125 1.91 -5.15 12.57
C ALA A 125 1.45 -6.48 13.16
N HIS A 126 1.90 -6.82 14.37
CA HIS A 126 1.46 -8.01 15.10
C HIS A 126 -0.05 -7.98 15.40
N ALA A 127 -0.57 -6.85 15.88
CA ALA A 127 -1.99 -6.68 16.13
C ALA A 127 -2.85 -6.88 14.87
N ILE A 128 -2.38 -6.42 13.71
CA ILE A 128 -3.05 -6.64 12.41
C ILE A 128 -3.07 -8.14 12.07
N ILE A 129 -1.95 -8.85 12.23
CA ILE A 129 -1.88 -10.30 12.02
C ILE A 129 -2.88 -11.03 12.92
N ASP A 130 -2.96 -10.65 14.19
CA ASP A 130 -3.86 -11.27 15.17
C ASP A 130 -5.34 -11.04 14.83
N ILE A 131 -5.70 -9.80 14.44
CA ILE A 131 -7.06 -9.46 13.97
C ILE A 131 -7.43 -10.33 12.77
N MET A 132 -6.55 -10.46 11.80
CA MET A 132 -6.78 -11.27 10.60
C MET A 132 -6.98 -12.75 10.97
N LYS A 133 -6.09 -13.31 11.77
CA LYS A 133 -6.18 -14.71 12.23
C LYS A 133 -7.45 -14.98 13.04
N ALA A 134 -7.85 -14.09 13.92
CA ALA A 134 -9.07 -14.23 14.74
C ALA A 134 -10.35 -14.33 13.87
N ARG A 135 -10.32 -13.78 12.66
CA ARG A 135 -11.41 -13.83 11.68
C ARG A 135 -11.32 -15.00 10.70
N GLY A 136 -10.29 -15.84 10.79
CA GLY A 136 -10.01 -16.89 9.81
C GLY A 136 -9.45 -16.35 8.49
N ALA A 137 -8.97 -15.10 8.49
CA ALA A 137 -8.26 -14.46 7.39
C ALA A 137 -6.74 -14.59 7.58
N ASP A 138 -5.93 -14.27 6.57
CA ASP A 138 -4.49 -14.47 6.64
C ASP A 138 -3.68 -13.29 6.09
N VAL A 139 -2.45 -13.16 6.60
CA VAL A 139 -1.40 -12.29 6.07
C VAL A 139 -0.28 -13.19 5.54
N PRO A 140 -0.31 -13.58 4.26
CA PRO A 140 0.69 -14.48 3.68
C PRO A 140 2.05 -13.78 3.60
N LEU A 141 2.95 -14.11 4.53
CA LEU A 141 4.31 -13.58 4.53
C LEU A 141 5.23 -14.39 3.61
N PRO A 142 6.26 -13.76 3.02
CA PRO A 142 7.24 -14.43 2.17
C PRO A 142 7.99 -15.54 2.92
N THR A 143 8.18 -16.67 2.26
CA THR A 143 9.00 -17.80 2.73
C THR A 143 10.40 -17.79 2.12
N ASP A 144 10.56 -17.11 0.99
CA ASP A 144 11.82 -16.80 0.32
C ASP A 144 11.82 -15.36 -0.16
N VAL A 145 13.00 -14.80 -0.28
CA VAL A 145 13.22 -13.38 -0.58
C VAL A 145 14.40 -13.19 -1.54
N VAL A 146 14.41 -12.05 -2.19
CA VAL A 146 15.57 -11.57 -2.95
C VAL A 146 16.30 -10.56 -2.10
N VAL A 147 17.58 -10.80 -1.86
CA VAL A 147 18.46 -9.93 -1.06
C VAL A 147 19.63 -9.44 -1.89
N ALA A 148 20.14 -8.25 -1.54
CA ALA A 148 21.38 -7.70 -2.05
C ALA A 148 22.02 -6.81 -0.99
N ASP A 149 23.30 -6.47 -1.18
CA ASP A 149 24.07 -5.59 -0.28
C ASP A 149 23.63 -4.12 -0.42
N GLU A 150 23.12 -3.74 -1.61
CA GLU A 150 22.69 -2.39 -1.91
C GLU A 150 21.52 -2.36 -2.92
N VAL A 151 20.82 -1.23 -3.00
CA VAL A 151 19.78 -0.99 -4.01
C VAL A 151 20.43 -0.40 -5.25
N SER A 152 20.89 -1.26 -6.16
CA SER A 152 21.60 -0.86 -7.37
C SER A 152 21.38 -1.88 -8.49
N ALA A 153 21.30 -1.42 -9.74
CA ALA A 153 21.23 -2.29 -10.92
C ALA A 153 22.52 -3.14 -11.10
N LEU A 154 23.61 -2.79 -10.44
CA LEU A 154 24.87 -3.52 -10.46
C LEU A 154 25.03 -4.48 -9.27
N ALA A 155 24.11 -4.42 -8.29
CA ALA A 155 24.16 -5.27 -7.11
C ALA A 155 23.89 -6.74 -7.49
N ARG A 156 24.59 -7.64 -6.82
CA ARG A 156 24.38 -9.06 -7.00
C ARG A 156 23.17 -9.51 -6.16
N ALA A 157 22.04 -9.73 -6.81
CA ALA A 157 20.84 -10.23 -6.17
C ALA A 157 20.95 -11.75 -5.91
N ASN A 158 20.64 -12.17 -4.68
CA ASN A 158 20.60 -13.57 -4.26
C ASN A 158 19.17 -13.93 -3.81
N LYS A 159 18.74 -15.15 -4.18
CA LYS A 159 17.44 -15.72 -3.78
C LYS A 159 17.69 -16.68 -2.62
N ILE A 160 17.16 -16.36 -1.45
CA ILE A 160 17.39 -17.15 -0.23
C ILE A 160 16.08 -17.43 0.52
N CYS A 161 16.09 -18.46 1.39
CA CYS A 161 15.01 -18.67 2.33
C CYS A 161 14.98 -17.51 3.35
N ILE A 162 13.79 -17.15 3.82
CA ILE A 162 13.66 -16.09 4.84
C ILE A 162 14.43 -16.40 6.13
N ASP A 163 14.57 -17.68 6.47
CA ASP A 163 15.30 -18.10 7.68
C ASP A 163 16.83 -17.99 7.53
N ASP A 164 17.33 -17.88 6.30
CA ASP A 164 18.74 -17.76 5.97
C ASP A 164 19.23 -16.31 5.86
N VAL A 165 18.33 -15.32 6.06
CA VAL A 165 18.69 -13.89 6.01
C VAL A 165 19.75 -13.58 7.05
N SER A 166 20.89 -13.04 6.60
CA SER A 166 22.00 -12.63 7.44
C SER A 166 21.84 -11.21 7.99
N ALA A 167 22.75 -10.83 8.91
CA ALA A 167 22.68 -9.51 9.52
C ALA A 167 22.93 -8.34 8.53
N HIS A 168 23.65 -8.61 7.44
CA HIS A 168 24.01 -7.59 6.43
C HIS A 168 23.15 -7.61 5.19
N ASP A 169 22.27 -8.60 5.05
CA ASP A 169 21.36 -8.70 3.89
C ASP A 169 20.31 -7.59 3.92
N ARG A 170 19.94 -7.12 2.75
CA ARG A 170 18.77 -6.24 2.54
C ARG A 170 17.76 -6.95 1.68
N ILE A 171 16.59 -7.19 2.23
CA ILE A 171 15.46 -7.77 1.50
C ILE A 171 14.90 -6.68 0.57
N LEU A 172 15.00 -6.92 -0.73
CA LEU A 172 14.55 -5.99 -1.76
C LEU A 172 13.27 -6.44 -2.44
N ASP A 173 13.03 -7.76 -2.52
CA ASP A 173 11.80 -8.29 -3.13
C ASP A 173 11.45 -9.68 -2.57
N ILE A 174 10.26 -10.14 -2.92
CA ILE A 174 9.81 -11.51 -2.66
C ILE A 174 10.56 -12.50 -3.54
N GLY A 175 10.82 -13.71 -3.02
CA GLY A 175 11.43 -14.79 -3.79
C GLY A 175 10.43 -15.50 -4.71
N PRO A 176 10.92 -16.34 -5.62
CA PRO A 176 10.08 -17.03 -6.63
C PRO A 176 9.05 -17.99 -6.03
N LYS A 177 9.32 -18.63 -4.90
CA LYS A 177 8.36 -19.51 -4.23
C LYS A 177 7.22 -18.70 -3.61
N SER A 178 7.56 -17.59 -2.98
CA SER A 178 6.60 -16.62 -2.44
C SER A 178 5.75 -16.02 -3.55
N ALA A 179 6.36 -15.62 -4.66
CA ALA A 179 5.65 -15.09 -5.82
C ALA A 179 4.65 -16.09 -6.39
N ALA A 180 5.04 -17.38 -6.53
CA ALA A 180 4.15 -18.44 -7.00
C ALA A 180 2.95 -18.62 -6.06
N LYS A 181 3.17 -18.67 -4.73
CA LYS A 181 2.10 -18.76 -3.74
C LYS A 181 1.16 -17.56 -3.80
N LEU A 182 1.69 -16.34 -3.91
CA LEU A 182 0.88 -15.14 -4.04
C LEU A 182 0.09 -15.11 -5.36
N ALA A 183 0.68 -15.61 -6.45
CA ALA A 183 -0.02 -15.74 -7.73
C ALA A 183 -1.23 -16.68 -7.63
N GLU A 184 -1.12 -17.79 -6.91
CA GLU A 184 -2.24 -18.70 -6.65
C GLU A 184 -3.36 -18.03 -5.84
N ILE A 185 -3.00 -17.25 -4.81
CA ILE A 185 -3.97 -16.48 -4.02
C ILE A 185 -4.72 -15.49 -4.91
N VAL A 186 -3.99 -14.75 -5.73
CA VAL A 186 -4.52 -13.75 -6.66
C VAL A 186 -5.41 -14.40 -7.74
N ALA A 187 -4.99 -15.55 -8.29
CA ALA A 187 -5.76 -16.28 -9.30
C ALA A 187 -7.12 -16.80 -8.76
N ASN A 188 -7.20 -17.11 -7.47
CA ASN A 188 -8.41 -17.59 -6.82
C ASN A 188 -9.25 -16.45 -6.18
N ALA A 189 -8.79 -15.21 -6.27
CA ALA A 189 -9.51 -14.08 -5.69
C ALA A 189 -10.79 -13.74 -6.48
N GLY A 190 -11.87 -13.45 -5.76
CA GLY A 190 -13.09 -12.89 -6.35
C GLY A 190 -12.98 -11.40 -6.59
N THR A 191 -12.25 -10.69 -5.72
CA THR A 191 -12.00 -9.24 -5.81
C THR A 191 -10.57 -8.95 -5.34
N ILE A 192 -9.88 -8.07 -6.05
CA ILE A 192 -8.51 -7.62 -5.70
C ILE A 192 -8.49 -6.10 -5.58
N VAL A 193 -7.92 -5.60 -4.48
CA VAL A 193 -7.57 -4.19 -4.30
C VAL A 193 -6.06 -4.10 -4.17
N TRP A 194 -5.39 -3.35 -5.05
CA TRP A 194 -3.94 -3.27 -5.09
C TRP A 194 -3.43 -1.84 -4.96
N ASN A 195 -2.56 -1.61 -3.98
CA ASN A 195 -1.90 -0.33 -3.76
C ASN A 195 -0.40 -0.51 -3.49
N GLY A 196 0.43 -0.02 -4.39
CA GLY A 196 1.89 0.00 -4.29
C GLY A 196 2.59 -1.30 -4.70
N PRO A 197 3.91 -1.25 -4.96
CA PRO A 197 4.72 -2.38 -5.37
C PRO A 197 5.01 -3.32 -4.21
N VAL A 198 5.25 -4.60 -4.51
CA VAL A 198 5.60 -5.62 -3.51
C VAL A 198 7.09 -5.70 -3.23
N GLY A 199 7.93 -5.10 -4.08
CA GLY A 199 9.38 -5.04 -3.95
C GLY A 199 9.99 -3.94 -4.80
N VAL A 200 11.31 -3.95 -4.97
CA VAL A 200 12.06 -3.04 -5.85
C VAL A 200 11.99 -3.61 -7.27
N PHE A 201 11.00 -3.16 -8.04
CA PHE A 201 10.71 -3.70 -9.37
C PHE A 201 11.45 -2.96 -10.50
N GLU A 202 12.13 -1.87 -10.18
CA GLU A 202 12.87 -1.04 -11.14
C GLU A 202 14.26 -1.61 -11.49
N LEU A 203 14.74 -2.64 -10.76
CA LEU A 203 16.09 -3.19 -10.86
C LEU A 203 16.09 -4.67 -11.24
#